data_8190d9e347efea06b6d2ed4f4464f9ef
#
_entry.id   8190d9e347efea06b6d2ed4f4464f9ef
#
_cell.length_a   1.000
_cell.length_b   1.000
_cell.length_c   1.000
_cell.angle_alpha   90.00
_cell.angle_beta   90.00
_cell.angle_gamma   90.00
#
_symmetry.space_group_name_H-M   'P 1'
#
loop_
_entity.id
_entity.type
_entity.pdbx_description
1 polymer ?
#
loop_
_entity_poly.entity_id
_entity_poly.type
_entity_poly.pdbx_seq_one_letter_code
_entity_poly.pdbx_strand_id
1 'polypeptide(L)'
;MAKKRVTLPKDFDELLKVGDIEALKAVYDKCELTAYDGKFGLHTALHYKGVPDELVIWLVKQGLDVNIPDYYGGTPLYSQATFGMDTVKLLYELGGDIQKPDRYGNTPLHMAAEYFRPNTVRFLIEKGADVNAKNERGETPLLAALTVCGGIRAVPMAQIAEMLIKAGVEITPEMAEKVEIIGKDFEFHRDDFSEASCEEVDTALSKLYNIFGAKPVAKRIIHDGVSPILVKGSTWKEQYNELWDLLIPSTGAAKTVQGEVIRITGRVDDEINRNGGINWDRSYRNMLNSLPVHFAEGNALSEKEIEESKVLISKIDGKGLAEDGVITRLCELAVSWVILNPNPIPLGEINYNR
;
A
#
# COMPACT_ATOMS: atom_id res chain seq x y z
N MET A 1 34.53 17.57 31.38
CA MET A 1 34.10 16.41 30.57
C MET A 1 33.80 16.88 29.15
N ALA A 2 34.17 16.10 28.12
CA ALA A 2 33.82 16.44 26.75
C ALA A 2 32.27 16.39 26.60
N LYS A 3 31.72 17.33 25.82
CA LYS A 3 30.27 17.37 25.53
C LYS A 3 29.87 16.11 24.77
N LYS A 4 28.91 15.35 25.28
CA LYS A 4 28.37 14.17 24.60
C LYS A 4 27.62 14.55 23.31
N ARG A 5 27.62 13.65 22.34
CA ARG A 5 26.91 13.82 21.06
C ARG A 5 25.41 13.61 21.28
N VAL A 6 24.60 14.42 20.62
CA VAL A 6 23.13 14.28 20.59
C VAL A 6 22.64 13.34 19.50
N THR A 7 23.58 12.85 18.64
CA THR A 7 23.26 11.91 17.55
C THR A 7 23.98 10.60 17.74
N LEU A 8 23.27 9.51 17.44
CA LEU A 8 23.83 8.17 17.33
C LEU A 8 24.92 8.12 16.23
N PRO A 9 25.87 7.19 16.29
CA PRO A 9 26.82 6.98 15.20
C PRO A 9 26.10 6.54 13.92
N LYS A 10 26.68 6.86 12.77
CA LYS A 10 26.08 6.57 11.46
C LYS A 10 25.90 5.08 11.17
N ASP A 11 26.73 4.26 11.78
CA ASP A 11 26.77 2.79 11.70
C ASP A 11 25.98 2.11 12.83
N PHE A 12 25.09 2.87 13.53
CA PHE A 12 24.31 2.30 14.64
C PHE A 12 23.42 1.14 14.19
N ASP A 13 22.83 1.21 13.00
CA ASP A 13 22.06 0.12 12.39
C ASP A 13 22.91 -1.17 12.23
N GLU A 14 24.18 -1.02 11.86
CA GLU A 14 25.10 -2.16 11.72
C GLU A 14 25.49 -2.72 13.09
N LEU A 15 25.71 -1.87 14.09
CA LEU A 15 25.96 -2.31 15.47
C LEU A 15 24.78 -3.10 16.03
N LEU A 16 23.54 -2.67 15.74
CA LEU A 16 22.33 -3.40 16.13
C LEU A 16 22.27 -4.79 15.48
N LYS A 17 22.61 -4.90 14.19
CA LYS A 17 22.65 -6.18 13.48
C LYS A 17 23.68 -7.15 14.05
N VAL A 18 24.86 -6.64 14.46
CA VAL A 18 25.89 -7.43 15.13
C VAL A 18 25.42 -7.93 16.50
N GLY A 19 24.64 -7.12 17.22
CA GLY A 19 24.04 -7.48 18.50
C GLY A 19 25.01 -7.56 19.67
N ASP A 20 26.23 -6.99 19.55
CA ASP A 20 27.17 -6.91 20.67
C ASP A 20 26.70 -5.84 21.67
N ILE A 21 26.16 -6.31 22.79
CA ILE A 21 25.56 -5.48 23.83
C ILE A 21 26.56 -4.52 24.46
N GLU A 22 27.80 -4.95 24.70
CA GLU A 22 28.81 -4.09 25.31
C GLU A 22 29.26 -3.00 24.31
N ALA A 23 29.40 -3.32 23.02
CA ALA A 23 29.66 -2.32 22.00
C ALA A 23 28.49 -1.30 21.87
N LEU A 24 27.23 -1.76 21.95
CA LEU A 24 26.06 -0.91 21.93
C LEU A 24 25.97 0.02 23.16
N LYS A 25 26.26 -0.49 24.36
CA LYS A 25 26.35 0.32 25.59
C LYS A 25 27.49 1.37 25.54
N ALA A 26 28.64 0.98 24.98
CA ALA A 26 29.80 1.86 24.84
C ALA A 26 29.55 3.07 23.92
N VAL A 27 28.54 3.01 23.02
CA VAL A 27 28.08 4.16 22.23
C VAL A 27 27.74 5.34 23.17
N TYR A 28 27.12 5.05 24.31
CA TYR A 28 26.63 6.05 25.26
C TYR A 28 27.72 6.63 26.17
N ASP A 29 28.94 6.14 26.09
CA ASP A 29 30.10 6.84 26.64
C ASP A 29 30.33 8.19 25.95
N LYS A 30 30.04 8.24 24.64
CA LYS A 30 30.25 9.40 23.77
C LYS A 30 28.95 10.10 23.37
N CYS A 31 27.80 9.43 23.50
CA CYS A 31 26.48 9.95 23.15
C CYS A 31 25.63 10.18 24.39
N GLU A 32 24.66 11.11 24.30
CA GLU A 32 23.61 11.28 25.30
C GLU A 32 22.66 10.07 25.27
N LEU A 33 21.95 9.76 26.34
CA LEU A 33 20.97 8.69 26.39
C LEU A 33 19.84 8.94 25.38
N THR A 34 19.47 10.20 25.18
CA THR A 34 18.46 10.68 24.24
C THR A 34 19.00 10.85 22.81
N ALA A 35 20.23 10.40 22.52
CA ALA A 35 20.80 10.53 21.19
C ALA A 35 19.90 9.84 20.13
N TYR A 36 19.71 10.51 19.01
CA TYR A 36 18.82 10.09 17.92
C TYR A 36 19.59 9.86 16.61
N ASP A 37 18.93 9.29 15.63
CA ASP A 37 19.52 8.81 14.36
C ASP A 37 20.04 9.93 13.43
N GLY A 38 19.88 11.19 13.78
CA GLY A 38 20.27 12.33 12.92
C GLY A 38 19.45 12.47 11.63
N LYS A 39 18.38 11.67 11.47
CA LYS A 39 17.41 11.72 10.38
C LYS A 39 16.17 12.51 10.81
N PHE A 40 15.24 12.71 9.88
CA PHE A 40 14.02 13.48 10.13
C PHE A 40 13.13 12.94 11.26
N GLY A 41 13.22 11.62 11.57
CA GLY A 41 12.38 10.97 12.58
C GLY A 41 12.78 11.25 14.03
N LEU A 42 14.03 11.65 14.32
CA LEU A 42 14.59 11.80 15.66
C LEU A 42 14.45 10.52 16.51
N HIS A 43 14.67 9.36 15.93
CA HIS A 43 14.51 8.06 16.58
C HIS A 43 15.68 7.79 17.54
N THR A 44 15.38 7.58 18.81
CA THR A 44 16.36 7.04 19.78
C THR A 44 16.49 5.52 19.56
N ALA A 45 17.48 4.88 20.22
CA ALA A 45 17.67 3.44 20.10
C ALA A 45 16.41 2.61 20.39
N LEU A 46 15.51 3.08 21.26
CA LEU A 46 14.27 2.37 21.61
C LEU A 46 13.28 2.26 20.44
N HIS A 47 13.38 3.13 19.43
CA HIS A 47 12.50 3.12 18.26
C HIS A 47 12.97 2.17 17.16
N TYR A 48 14.21 1.66 17.25
CA TYR A 48 14.78 0.84 16.18
C TYR A 48 14.24 -0.58 16.18
N LYS A 49 13.94 -1.06 14.96
CA LYS A 49 13.62 -2.48 14.78
C LYS A 49 14.79 -3.36 15.21
N GLY A 50 14.49 -4.38 16.02
CA GLY A 50 15.50 -5.36 16.45
C GLY A 50 16.45 -4.82 17.51
N VAL A 51 16.10 -3.73 18.20
CA VAL A 51 16.84 -3.31 19.40
C VAL A 51 16.84 -4.46 20.41
N PRO A 52 18.03 -4.87 20.93
CA PRO A 52 18.09 -5.96 21.90
C PRO A 52 17.43 -5.57 23.23
N ASP A 53 16.67 -6.50 23.80
CA ASP A 53 15.94 -6.32 25.06
C ASP A 53 16.89 -5.88 26.20
N GLU A 54 18.09 -6.42 26.24
CA GLU A 54 19.11 -6.06 27.23
C GLU A 54 19.54 -4.59 27.13
N LEU A 55 19.65 -4.06 25.88
CA LEU A 55 19.93 -2.65 25.66
C LEU A 55 18.75 -1.77 26.07
N VAL A 56 17.52 -2.17 25.75
CA VAL A 56 16.30 -1.46 26.17
C VAL A 56 16.25 -1.33 27.69
N ILE A 57 16.41 -2.46 28.40
CA ILE A 57 16.40 -2.49 29.86
C ILE A 57 17.51 -1.61 30.43
N TRP A 58 18.71 -1.68 29.85
CA TRP A 58 19.85 -0.90 30.31
C TRP A 58 19.59 0.61 30.12
N LEU A 59 19.13 1.04 28.94
CA LEU A 59 18.86 2.46 28.66
C LEU A 59 17.81 3.04 29.61
N VAL A 60 16.72 2.32 29.83
CA VAL A 60 15.65 2.76 30.75
C VAL A 60 16.18 2.83 32.19
N LYS A 61 17.00 1.86 32.61
CA LYS A 61 17.66 1.90 33.93
C LYS A 61 18.66 3.08 34.07
N GLN A 62 19.26 3.54 32.98
CA GLN A 62 20.12 4.74 32.99
C GLN A 62 19.30 6.03 33.00
N GLY A 63 17.97 5.97 32.91
CA GLY A 63 17.08 7.13 33.01
C GLY A 63 16.56 7.63 31.66
N LEU A 64 16.73 6.87 30.58
CA LEU A 64 16.03 7.17 29.31
C LEU A 64 14.53 7.00 29.52
N ASP A 65 13.74 8.02 29.18
CA ASP A 65 12.29 7.95 29.23
C ASP A 65 11.79 6.89 28.22
N VAL A 66 11.10 5.85 28.73
CA VAL A 66 10.51 4.79 27.90
C VAL A 66 9.43 5.31 26.95
N ASN A 67 8.87 6.50 27.25
CA ASN A 67 7.86 7.19 26.46
C ASN A 67 8.41 8.39 25.67
N ILE A 68 9.73 8.47 25.49
CA ILE A 68 10.38 9.54 24.73
C ILE A 68 9.79 9.59 23.31
N PRO A 69 9.20 10.73 22.88
CA PRO A 69 8.61 10.80 21.56
C PRO A 69 9.67 11.02 20.47
N ASP A 70 9.40 10.49 19.30
CA ASP A 70 10.09 10.86 18.06
C ASP A 70 9.60 12.25 17.54
N TYR A 71 10.08 12.64 16.35
CA TYR A 71 9.67 13.91 15.73
C TYR A 71 8.16 13.99 15.46
N TYR A 72 7.51 12.87 15.16
CA TYR A 72 6.07 12.80 14.89
C TYR A 72 5.23 12.56 16.14
N GLY A 73 5.84 12.48 17.31
CA GLY A 73 5.17 12.24 18.58
C GLY A 73 5.00 10.77 18.93
N GLY A 74 5.44 9.86 18.06
CA GLY A 74 5.38 8.41 18.28
C GLY A 74 6.33 8.00 19.42
N THR A 75 5.84 7.19 20.37
CA THR A 75 6.67 6.61 21.43
C THR A 75 7.45 5.40 20.94
N PRO A 76 8.48 4.91 21.67
CA PRO A 76 9.10 3.63 21.36
C PRO A 76 8.10 2.49 21.21
N LEU A 77 7.11 2.38 22.11
CA LEU A 77 6.06 1.36 22.04
C LEU A 77 5.21 1.51 20.78
N TYR A 78 4.84 2.73 20.39
CA TYR A 78 4.16 3.03 19.15
C TYR A 78 4.96 2.52 17.93
N SER A 79 6.25 2.85 17.85
CA SER A 79 7.11 2.42 16.73
C SER A 79 7.31 0.90 16.71
N GLN A 80 7.53 0.27 17.86
CA GLN A 80 7.71 -1.18 17.97
C GLN A 80 6.44 -1.97 17.62
N ALA A 81 5.25 -1.38 17.80
CA ALA A 81 3.98 -2.01 17.42
C ALA A 81 3.91 -2.35 15.93
N THR A 82 4.68 -1.67 15.09
CA THR A 82 4.79 -1.98 13.64
C THR A 82 5.62 -3.23 13.35
N PHE A 83 6.53 -3.62 14.25
CA PHE A 83 7.50 -4.69 14.00
C PHE A 83 7.09 -6.03 14.60
N GLY A 84 6.65 -6.05 15.85
CA GLY A 84 6.26 -7.29 16.52
C GLY A 84 5.97 -7.14 18.00
N MET A 85 5.62 -8.24 18.67
CA MET A 85 5.09 -8.22 20.02
C MET A 85 6.18 -8.18 21.10
N ASP A 86 7.33 -8.80 20.89
CA ASP A 86 8.28 -9.05 21.99
C ASP A 86 8.79 -7.77 22.64
N THR A 87 9.32 -6.84 21.85
CA THR A 87 9.78 -5.54 22.36
C THR A 87 8.62 -4.67 22.85
N VAL A 88 7.42 -4.78 22.25
CA VAL A 88 6.20 -4.09 22.73
C VAL A 88 5.86 -4.52 24.16
N LYS A 89 5.89 -5.85 24.43
CA LYS A 89 5.65 -6.38 25.76
C LYS A 89 6.68 -5.87 26.77
N LEU A 90 7.94 -5.91 26.42
CA LEU A 90 9.02 -5.39 27.29
C LEU A 90 8.84 -3.90 27.60
N LEU A 91 8.58 -3.07 26.58
CA LEU A 91 8.35 -1.64 26.77
C LEU A 91 7.14 -1.37 27.66
N TYR A 92 6.05 -2.12 27.49
CA TYR A 92 4.89 -2.03 28.38
C TYR A 92 5.25 -2.37 29.84
N GLU A 93 6.01 -3.44 30.08
CA GLU A 93 6.47 -3.85 31.42
C GLU A 93 7.39 -2.79 32.06
N LEU A 94 8.11 -2.00 31.25
CA LEU A 94 8.96 -0.89 31.68
C LEU A 94 8.19 0.43 31.86
N GLY A 95 6.87 0.46 31.65
CA GLY A 95 6.02 1.64 31.83
C GLY A 95 5.71 2.39 30.52
N GLY A 96 5.87 1.75 29.38
CA GLY A 96 5.46 2.29 28.08
C GLY A 96 3.95 2.49 27.99
N ASP A 97 3.52 3.64 27.51
CA ASP A 97 2.12 4.03 27.40
C ASP A 97 1.50 3.46 26.11
N ILE A 98 0.54 2.54 26.26
CA ILE A 98 -0.16 1.89 25.15
C ILE A 98 -1.25 2.76 24.53
N GLN A 99 -1.59 3.90 25.15
CA GLN A 99 -2.65 4.79 24.69
C GLN A 99 -2.09 6.03 23.98
N LYS A 100 -0.80 6.35 24.20
CA LYS A 100 -0.23 7.62 23.75
C LYS A 100 -0.19 7.70 22.22
N PRO A 101 -0.96 8.62 21.59
CA PRO A 101 -1.00 8.76 20.16
C PRO A 101 0.22 9.56 19.65
N ASP A 102 0.49 9.41 18.35
CA ASP A 102 1.34 10.32 17.60
C ASP A 102 0.63 11.65 17.32
N ARG A 103 1.27 12.54 16.55
CA ARG A 103 0.71 13.86 16.18
C ARG A 103 -0.53 13.78 15.29
N TYR A 104 -0.79 12.64 14.67
CA TYR A 104 -1.94 12.40 13.80
C TYR A 104 -3.07 11.64 14.53
N GLY A 105 -2.92 11.43 15.82
CA GLY A 105 -3.90 10.72 16.64
C GLY A 105 -3.82 9.19 16.54
N ASN A 106 -2.85 8.64 15.83
CA ASN A 106 -2.70 7.19 15.74
C ASN A 106 -2.09 6.65 17.03
N THR A 107 -2.76 5.70 17.67
CA THR A 107 -2.27 4.98 18.85
C THR A 107 -1.39 3.79 18.45
N PRO A 108 -0.65 3.17 19.38
CA PRO A 108 0.05 1.91 19.13
C PRO A 108 -0.85 0.82 18.54
N LEU A 109 -2.15 0.80 18.89
CA LEU A 109 -3.10 -0.16 18.35
C LEU A 109 -3.43 0.12 16.87
N HIS A 110 -3.50 1.40 16.45
CA HIS A 110 -3.59 1.74 15.02
C HIS A 110 -2.40 1.16 14.26
N MET A 111 -1.18 1.37 14.76
CA MET A 111 0.03 0.89 14.10
C MET A 111 0.09 -0.63 14.03
N ALA A 112 -0.24 -1.32 15.12
CA ALA A 112 -0.26 -2.78 15.11
C ALA A 112 -1.29 -3.33 14.10
N ALA A 113 -2.43 -2.67 13.95
CA ALA A 113 -3.48 -3.07 13.02
C ALA A 113 -3.10 -2.75 11.56
N GLU A 114 -2.64 -1.54 11.25
CA GLU A 114 -2.23 -1.11 9.91
C GLU A 114 -1.01 -1.89 9.36
N TYR A 115 -0.12 -2.34 10.27
CA TYR A 115 1.03 -3.17 9.90
C TYR A 115 0.75 -4.67 9.98
N PHE A 116 -0.52 -5.05 10.19
CA PHE A 116 -0.99 -6.44 10.18
C PHE A 116 -0.23 -7.32 11.19
N ARG A 117 -0.22 -6.90 12.48
CA ARG A 117 0.44 -7.59 13.60
C ARG A 117 -0.59 -8.21 14.57
N PRO A 118 -1.25 -9.31 14.23
CA PRO A 118 -2.37 -9.84 15.02
C PRO A 118 -1.97 -10.18 16.47
N ASN A 119 -0.74 -10.66 16.71
CA ASN A 119 -0.28 -10.95 18.07
C ASN A 119 -0.10 -9.68 18.90
N THR A 120 0.42 -8.59 18.30
CA THR A 120 0.56 -7.29 18.95
C THR A 120 -0.82 -6.67 19.21
N VAL A 121 -1.75 -6.75 18.25
CA VAL A 121 -3.13 -6.30 18.44
C VAL A 121 -3.78 -7.02 19.63
N ARG A 122 -3.67 -8.36 19.69
CA ARG A 122 -4.19 -9.14 20.81
C ARG A 122 -3.61 -8.67 22.14
N PHE A 123 -2.30 -8.54 22.23
CA PHE A 123 -1.62 -8.08 23.44
C PHE A 123 -2.10 -6.70 23.89
N LEU A 124 -2.18 -5.73 22.95
CA LEU A 124 -2.63 -4.37 23.28
C LEU A 124 -4.09 -4.35 23.77
N ILE A 125 -4.99 -5.13 23.15
CA ILE A 125 -6.38 -5.30 23.60
C ILE A 125 -6.42 -5.89 25.02
N GLU A 126 -5.66 -6.95 25.28
CA GLU A 126 -5.58 -7.59 26.61
C GLU A 126 -5.04 -6.65 27.69
N LYS A 127 -4.23 -5.66 27.31
CA LYS A 127 -3.70 -4.62 28.20
C LYS A 127 -4.59 -3.39 28.31
N GLY A 128 -5.76 -3.41 27.67
CA GLY A 128 -6.76 -2.34 27.78
C GLY A 128 -6.55 -1.17 26.84
N ALA A 129 -5.90 -1.39 25.67
CA ALA A 129 -5.86 -0.38 24.64
C ALA A 129 -7.28 -0.02 24.17
N ASP A 130 -7.52 1.29 23.96
CA ASP A 130 -8.82 1.75 23.46
C ASP A 130 -9.00 1.35 22.00
N VAL A 131 -9.88 0.36 21.77
CA VAL A 131 -10.19 -0.18 20.44
C VAL A 131 -10.99 0.79 19.56
N ASN A 132 -11.60 1.81 20.16
CA ASN A 132 -12.41 2.83 19.50
C ASN A 132 -11.72 4.19 19.43
N ALA A 133 -10.44 4.27 19.82
CA ALA A 133 -9.64 5.49 19.65
C ALA A 133 -9.71 5.95 18.19
N LYS A 134 -9.86 7.27 17.97
CA LYS A 134 -9.95 7.84 16.62
C LYS A 134 -8.73 8.71 16.33
N ASN A 135 -8.12 8.49 15.17
CA ASN A 135 -7.07 9.36 14.65
C ASN A 135 -7.67 10.67 14.10
N GLU A 136 -6.82 11.60 13.60
CA GLU A 136 -7.28 12.87 13.03
C GLU A 136 -8.17 12.73 11.79
N ARG A 137 -8.15 11.57 11.11
CA ARG A 137 -9.08 11.24 10.01
C ARG A 137 -10.42 10.69 10.51
N GLY A 138 -10.59 10.53 11.82
CA GLY A 138 -11.77 9.92 12.44
C GLY A 138 -11.81 8.39 12.35
N GLU A 139 -10.72 7.76 11.92
CA GLU A 139 -10.63 6.31 11.75
C GLU A 139 -10.28 5.62 13.07
N THR A 140 -10.96 4.52 13.37
CA THR A 140 -10.55 3.58 14.41
C THR A 140 -9.40 2.69 13.92
N PRO A 141 -8.65 1.98 14.81
CA PRO A 141 -7.61 1.04 14.38
C PRO A 141 -8.09 0.02 13.34
N LEU A 142 -9.34 -0.44 13.44
CA LEU A 142 -9.94 -1.37 12.48
C LEU A 142 -10.15 -0.72 11.12
N LEU A 143 -10.76 0.47 11.08
CA LEU A 143 -11.02 1.17 9.81
C LEU A 143 -9.72 1.58 9.13
N ALA A 144 -8.73 2.09 9.87
CA ALA A 144 -7.41 2.43 9.36
C ALA A 144 -6.72 1.21 8.72
N ALA A 145 -6.75 0.05 9.40
CA ALA A 145 -6.19 -1.19 8.87
C ALA A 145 -6.90 -1.66 7.59
N LEU A 146 -8.24 -1.62 7.54
CA LEU A 146 -9.02 -1.96 6.34
C LEU A 146 -8.71 -1.02 5.17
N THR A 147 -8.46 0.26 5.46
CA THR A 147 -8.16 1.27 4.43
C THR A 147 -6.83 1.01 3.73
N VAL A 148 -5.82 0.46 4.42
CA VAL A 148 -4.49 0.17 3.86
C VAL A 148 -4.31 -1.31 3.48
N CYS A 149 -5.35 -2.14 3.65
CA CYS A 149 -5.26 -3.56 3.40
C CYS A 149 -5.33 -3.86 1.91
N GLY A 150 -4.28 -4.47 1.34
CA GLY A 150 -4.35 -5.14 0.05
C GLY A 150 -4.74 -6.61 0.20
N GLY A 151 -5.17 -7.22 -0.91
CA GLY A 151 -5.73 -8.58 -0.93
C GLY A 151 -4.86 -9.65 -0.29
N ILE A 152 -3.55 -9.61 -0.49
CA ILE A 152 -2.59 -10.55 0.12
C ILE A 152 -2.55 -10.48 1.66
N ARG A 153 -3.00 -9.35 2.23
CA ARG A 153 -3.05 -9.13 3.69
C ARG A 153 -4.38 -9.56 4.31
N ALA A 154 -5.30 -10.13 3.52
CA ALA A 154 -6.62 -10.54 4.02
C ALA A 154 -6.54 -11.55 5.17
N VAL A 155 -5.55 -12.46 5.18
CA VAL A 155 -5.38 -13.45 6.24
C VAL A 155 -5.13 -12.82 7.61
N PRO A 156 -4.07 -12.02 7.83
CA PRO A 156 -3.88 -11.33 9.10
C PRO A 156 -4.98 -10.29 9.37
N MET A 157 -5.57 -9.66 8.33
CA MET A 157 -6.68 -8.70 8.49
C MET A 157 -7.92 -9.36 9.09
N ALA A 158 -8.29 -10.57 8.63
CA ALA A 158 -9.43 -11.31 9.18
C ALA A 158 -9.23 -11.61 10.67
N GLN A 159 -8.02 -12.01 11.08
CA GLN A 159 -7.69 -12.24 12.49
C GLN A 159 -7.81 -10.95 13.32
N ILE A 160 -7.33 -9.84 12.81
CA ILE A 160 -7.39 -8.52 13.47
C ILE A 160 -8.84 -8.07 13.60
N ALA A 161 -9.62 -8.19 12.53
CA ALA A 161 -11.04 -7.82 12.53
C ALA A 161 -11.84 -8.61 13.58
N GLU A 162 -11.68 -9.93 13.62
CA GLU A 162 -12.34 -10.78 14.63
C GLU A 162 -12.01 -10.32 16.06
N MET A 163 -10.74 -10.01 16.35
CA MET A 163 -10.31 -9.56 17.67
C MET A 163 -10.89 -8.21 18.06
N LEU A 164 -10.81 -7.23 17.15
CA LEU A 164 -11.28 -5.86 17.41
C LEU A 164 -12.80 -5.79 17.56
N ILE A 165 -13.54 -6.54 16.73
CA ILE A 165 -15.01 -6.62 16.84
C ILE A 165 -15.42 -7.31 18.15
N LYS A 166 -14.74 -8.41 18.50
CA LYS A 166 -14.97 -9.08 19.80
C LYS A 166 -14.67 -8.15 20.98
N ALA A 167 -13.74 -7.21 20.82
CA ALA A 167 -13.40 -6.22 21.83
C ALA A 167 -14.36 -5.00 21.84
N GLY A 168 -15.36 -4.94 20.96
CA GLY A 168 -16.43 -3.93 21.00
C GLY A 168 -16.31 -2.82 19.96
N VAL A 169 -15.58 -3.04 18.85
CA VAL A 169 -15.59 -2.10 17.71
C VAL A 169 -16.90 -2.26 16.94
N GLU A 170 -17.59 -1.14 16.70
CA GLU A 170 -18.81 -1.11 15.89
C GLU A 170 -18.50 -1.20 14.39
N ILE A 171 -19.29 -2.02 13.67
CA ILE A 171 -19.18 -2.17 12.23
C ILE A 171 -19.90 -1.01 11.54
N THR A 172 -19.22 -0.35 10.61
CA THR A 172 -19.79 0.73 9.80
C THR A 172 -19.97 0.31 8.34
N PRO A 173 -20.89 0.92 7.58
CA PRO A 173 -21.05 0.64 6.15
C PRO A 173 -19.76 0.86 5.33
N GLU A 174 -18.96 1.86 5.71
CA GLU A 174 -17.66 2.13 5.09
C GLU A 174 -16.71 0.93 5.18
N MET A 175 -16.71 0.19 6.29
CA MET A 175 -15.87 -0.99 6.46
C MET A 175 -16.24 -2.09 5.46
N ALA A 176 -17.52 -2.25 5.13
CA ALA A 176 -17.97 -3.20 4.10
C ALA A 176 -17.44 -2.83 2.72
N GLU A 177 -17.47 -1.53 2.37
CA GLU A 177 -16.90 -1.02 1.10
C GLU A 177 -15.39 -1.30 1.02
N LYS A 178 -14.63 -1.09 2.12
CA LYS A 178 -13.20 -1.42 2.17
C LYS A 178 -12.95 -2.91 1.94
N VAL A 179 -13.77 -3.79 2.52
CA VAL A 179 -13.65 -5.24 2.33
C VAL A 179 -13.91 -5.64 0.87
N GLU A 180 -14.87 -5.00 0.19
CA GLU A 180 -15.07 -5.22 -1.25
C GLU A 180 -13.84 -4.79 -2.08
N ILE A 181 -13.20 -3.67 -1.70
CA ILE A 181 -11.97 -3.22 -2.36
C ILE A 181 -10.84 -4.23 -2.16
N ILE A 182 -10.66 -4.76 -0.94
CA ILE A 182 -9.67 -5.81 -0.65
C ILE A 182 -9.90 -7.04 -1.52
N GLY A 183 -11.16 -7.46 -1.67
CA GLY A 183 -11.51 -8.59 -2.54
C GLY A 183 -11.19 -8.32 -4.01
N LYS A 184 -11.50 -7.12 -4.53
CA LYS A 184 -11.16 -6.71 -5.90
C LYS A 184 -9.65 -6.69 -6.14
N ASP A 185 -8.89 -6.16 -5.18
CA ASP A 185 -7.43 -6.14 -5.25
C ASP A 185 -6.85 -7.56 -5.30
N PHE A 186 -7.37 -8.47 -4.48
CA PHE A 186 -6.96 -9.87 -4.52
C PHE A 186 -7.30 -10.53 -5.86
N GLU A 187 -8.53 -10.35 -6.36
CA GLU A 187 -8.95 -10.95 -7.64
C GLU A 187 -8.10 -10.42 -8.81
N PHE A 188 -7.67 -9.16 -8.75
CA PHE A 188 -6.79 -8.59 -9.77
C PHE A 188 -5.41 -9.27 -9.79
N HIS A 189 -4.88 -9.65 -8.64
CA HIS A 189 -3.54 -10.25 -8.49
C HIS A 189 -3.56 -11.77 -8.29
N ARG A 190 -4.72 -12.42 -8.35
CA ARG A 190 -4.89 -13.85 -8.04
C ARG A 190 -3.89 -14.76 -8.75
N ASP A 191 -3.64 -14.50 -10.03
CA ASP A 191 -2.76 -15.33 -10.85
C ASP A 191 -1.27 -15.20 -10.50
N ASP A 192 -0.90 -14.22 -9.63
CA ASP A 192 0.46 -14.06 -9.13
C ASP A 192 0.76 -14.97 -7.93
N PHE A 193 -0.25 -15.68 -7.39
CA PHE A 193 -0.14 -16.49 -6.19
C PHE A 193 -0.26 -17.98 -6.48
N SER A 194 0.34 -18.81 -5.58
CA SER A 194 0.12 -20.25 -5.59
C SER A 194 -1.32 -20.60 -5.23
N GLU A 195 -1.79 -21.76 -5.68
CA GLU A 195 -3.14 -22.27 -5.37
C GLU A 195 -3.39 -22.33 -3.85
N ALA A 196 -2.42 -22.84 -3.07
CA ALA A 196 -2.52 -22.88 -1.62
C ALA A 196 -2.66 -21.49 -0.98
N SER A 197 -1.91 -20.49 -1.46
CA SER A 197 -2.04 -19.10 -1.00
C SER A 197 -3.40 -18.51 -1.36
N CYS A 198 -3.92 -18.83 -2.54
CA CYS A 198 -5.27 -18.41 -2.95
C CYS A 198 -6.35 -19.00 -2.05
N GLU A 199 -6.27 -20.27 -1.67
CA GLU A 199 -7.23 -20.92 -0.76
C GLU A 199 -7.25 -20.27 0.63
N GLU A 200 -6.07 -19.93 1.18
CA GLU A 200 -5.96 -19.22 2.46
C GLU A 200 -6.62 -17.84 2.40
N VAL A 201 -6.34 -17.07 1.33
CA VAL A 201 -6.91 -15.74 1.15
C VAL A 201 -8.41 -15.82 0.88
N ASP A 202 -8.91 -16.77 0.06
CA ASP A 202 -10.34 -16.98 -0.20
C ASP A 202 -11.10 -17.28 1.12
N THR A 203 -10.50 -18.09 1.99
CA THR A 203 -11.06 -18.38 3.31
C THR A 203 -11.12 -17.13 4.18
N ALA A 204 -10.07 -16.32 4.18
CA ALA A 204 -10.01 -15.08 4.95
C ALA A 204 -10.99 -14.02 4.41
N LEU A 205 -11.08 -13.86 3.09
CA LEU A 205 -12.04 -12.96 2.45
C LEU A 205 -13.49 -13.38 2.74
N SER A 206 -13.79 -14.68 2.69
CA SER A 206 -15.11 -15.19 3.04
C SER A 206 -15.52 -14.83 4.48
N LYS A 207 -14.57 -14.89 5.41
CA LYS A 207 -14.79 -14.42 6.79
C LYS A 207 -15.04 -12.91 6.85
N LEU A 208 -14.21 -12.11 6.16
CA LEU A 208 -14.37 -10.65 6.12
C LEU A 208 -15.71 -10.26 5.51
N TYR A 209 -16.13 -10.86 4.40
CA TYR A 209 -17.46 -10.61 3.82
C TYR A 209 -18.59 -10.90 4.80
N ASN A 210 -18.51 -12.02 5.51
CA ASN A 210 -19.52 -12.39 6.52
C ASN A 210 -19.54 -11.43 7.72
N ILE A 211 -18.36 -11.04 8.23
CA ILE A 211 -18.23 -10.14 9.39
C ILE A 211 -18.83 -8.77 9.06
N PHE A 212 -18.49 -8.21 7.91
CA PHE A 212 -18.87 -6.84 7.57
C PHE A 212 -20.16 -6.74 6.73
N GLY A 213 -20.80 -7.86 6.39
CA GLY A 213 -21.95 -7.86 5.49
C GLY A 213 -21.61 -7.36 4.09
N ALA A 214 -20.34 -7.45 3.69
CA ALA A 214 -19.86 -7.00 2.39
C ALA A 214 -20.24 -8.00 1.29
N LYS A 215 -20.43 -7.49 0.07
CA LYS A 215 -20.77 -8.32 -1.08
C LYS A 215 -19.53 -9.07 -1.56
N PRO A 216 -19.56 -10.43 -1.65
CA PRO A 216 -18.45 -11.19 -2.20
C PRO A 216 -18.12 -10.76 -3.63
N VAL A 217 -16.84 -10.54 -3.89
CA VAL A 217 -16.33 -10.24 -5.23
C VAL A 217 -16.25 -11.53 -6.03
N ALA A 218 -16.77 -11.49 -7.27
CA ALA A 218 -16.70 -12.64 -8.17
C ALA A 218 -15.25 -12.89 -8.62
N LYS A 219 -14.90 -14.16 -8.82
CA LYS A 219 -13.60 -14.55 -9.34
C LYS A 219 -13.37 -13.87 -10.70
N ARG A 220 -12.24 -13.19 -10.84
CA ARG A 220 -11.88 -12.51 -12.07
C ARG A 220 -11.56 -13.53 -13.17
N ILE A 221 -12.08 -13.30 -14.35
CA ILE A 221 -11.79 -14.10 -15.55
C ILE A 221 -11.08 -13.21 -16.55
N ILE A 222 -9.79 -13.49 -16.77
CA ILE A 222 -9.01 -12.80 -17.79
C ILE A 222 -9.32 -13.36 -19.16
N HIS A 223 -9.43 -12.48 -20.15
CA HIS A 223 -9.71 -12.81 -21.53
C HIS A 223 -8.70 -13.81 -22.12
N ASP A 224 -9.20 -14.78 -22.86
CA ASP A 224 -8.39 -15.85 -23.45
C ASP A 224 -7.42 -15.39 -24.56
N GLY A 225 -7.67 -14.19 -25.11
CA GLY A 225 -6.90 -13.60 -26.20
C GLY A 225 -7.40 -14.00 -27.59
N VAL A 226 -8.49 -14.77 -27.67
CA VAL A 226 -9.02 -15.34 -28.94
C VAL A 226 -10.50 -14.99 -29.17
N SER A 227 -11.32 -15.09 -28.13
CA SER A 227 -12.74 -14.80 -28.19
C SER A 227 -13.03 -13.33 -28.51
N PRO A 228 -14.19 -12.97 -29.10
CA PRO A 228 -14.54 -11.57 -29.28
C PRO A 228 -14.64 -10.80 -27.96
N ILE A 229 -14.07 -9.60 -27.93
CA ILE A 229 -14.09 -8.68 -26.78
C ILE A 229 -15.44 -7.94 -26.81
N LEU A 230 -16.27 -8.20 -25.80
CA LEU A 230 -17.60 -7.62 -25.71
C LEU A 230 -17.71 -6.83 -24.40
N VAL A 231 -18.22 -5.61 -24.49
CA VAL A 231 -18.52 -4.75 -23.35
C VAL A 231 -20.01 -4.46 -23.27
N LYS A 232 -20.53 -4.31 -22.05
CA LYS A 232 -21.96 -4.11 -21.74
C LYS A 232 -22.25 -2.74 -21.18
N GLY A 233 -21.23 -2.05 -20.68
CA GLY A 233 -21.36 -0.72 -20.07
C GLY A 233 -22.00 0.29 -21.02
N SER A 234 -22.81 1.17 -20.47
CA SER A 234 -23.54 2.22 -21.23
C SER A 234 -22.72 3.50 -21.37
N THR A 235 -21.74 3.71 -20.51
CA THR A 235 -20.85 4.86 -20.53
C THR A 235 -19.41 4.41 -20.81
N TRP A 236 -18.59 5.31 -21.36
CA TRP A 236 -17.18 4.99 -21.63
C TRP A 236 -16.43 4.57 -20.35
N LYS A 237 -16.76 5.13 -19.17
CA LYS A 237 -16.14 4.75 -17.89
C LYS A 237 -16.49 3.33 -17.46
N GLU A 238 -17.76 2.94 -17.60
CA GLU A 238 -18.19 1.56 -17.33
C GLU A 238 -17.49 0.60 -18.29
N GLN A 239 -17.45 0.93 -19.57
CA GLN A 239 -16.77 0.14 -20.61
C GLN A 239 -15.26 0.04 -20.34
N TYR A 240 -14.63 1.14 -19.93
CA TYR A 240 -13.19 1.15 -19.56
C TYR A 240 -12.90 0.22 -18.39
N ASN A 241 -13.72 0.26 -17.34
CA ASN A 241 -13.57 -0.61 -16.18
C ASN A 241 -13.79 -2.09 -16.54
N GLU A 242 -14.79 -2.40 -17.36
CA GLU A 242 -15.01 -3.77 -17.87
C GLU A 242 -13.81 -4.26 -18.68
N LEU A 243 -13.28 -3.43 -19.58
CA LEU A 243 -12.10 -3.76 -20.39
C LEU A 243 -10.84 -3.92 -19.51
N TRP A 244 -10.68 -3.10 -18.50
CA TRP A 244 -9.59 -3.25 -17.54
C TRP A 244 -9.66 -4.60 -16.83
N ASP A 245 -10.81 -4.93 -16.27
CA ASP A 245 -11.01 -6.19 -15.55
C ASP A 245 -10.86 -7.41 -16.46
N LEU A 246 -11.26 -7.28 -17.73
CA LEU A 246 -11.24 -8.38 -18.69
C LEU A 246 -9.86 -8.61 -19.33
N LEU A 247 -9.14 -7.55 -19.68
CA LEU A 247 -7.98 -7.62 -20.57
C LEU A 247 -6.63 -7.45 -19.90
N ILE A 248 -6.56 -6.76 -18.72
CA ILE A 248 -5.27 -6.34 -18.15
C ILE A 248 -4.72 -7.42 -17.22
N PRO A 249 -3.52 -7.97 -17.48
CA PRO A 249 -2.88 -8.87 -16.52
C PRO A 249 -2.39 -8.08 -15.30
N SER A 250 -2.22 -8.76 -14.17
CA SER A 250 -1.63 -8.19 -12.96
C SER A 250 -0.21 -7.67 -13.19
N THR A 251 0.55 -8.39 -14.02
CA THR A 251 1.94 -8.05 -14.36
C THR A 251 2.19 -8.22 -15.87
N GLY A 252 3.14 -7.45 -16.40
CA GLY A 252 3.58 -7.53 -17.78
C GLY A 252 2.65 -6.88 -18.80
N ALA A 253 2.88 -7.17 -20.07
CA ALA A 253 2.08 -6.67 -21.19
C ALA A 253 0.79 -7.48 -21.36
N ALA A 254 -0.22 -6.87 -21.98
CA ALA A 254 -1.45 -7.58 -22.33
C ALA A 254 -1.21 -8.60 -23.46
N LYS A 255 -2.12 -9.56 -23.62
CA LYS A 255 -2.05 -10.57 -24.71
C LYS A 255 -2.42 -10.01 -26.08
N THR A 256 -3.19 -8.93 -26.09
CA THR A 256 -3.77 -8.34 -27.30
C THR A 256 -3.49 -6.84 -27.37
N VAL A 257 -3.51 -6.28 -28.57
CA VAL A 257 -3.37 -4.82 -28.76
C VAL A 257 -4.48 -4.07 -28.02
N GLN A 258 -5.70 -4.60 -28.00
CA GLN A 258 -6.83 -4.03 -27.25
C GLN A 258 -6.53 -3.93 -25.76
N GLY A 259 -6.02 -5.00 -25.18
CA GLY A 259 -5.59 -5.00 -23.79
C GLY A 259 -4.45 -4.00 -23.55
N GLU A 260 -3.48 -3.97 -24.45
CA GLU A 260 -2.32 -3.07 -24.30
C GLU A 260 -2.73 -1.60 -24.36
N VAL A 261 -3.64 -1.22 -25.24
CA VAL A 261 -4.17 0.16 -25.33
C VAL A 261 -4.84 0.60 -24.03
N ILE A 262 -5.68 -0.28 -23.44
CA ILE A 262 -6.29 0.00 -22.13
C ILE A 262 -5.23 0.03 -21.02
N ARG A 263 -4.25 -0.89 -21.03
CA ARG A 263 -3.16 -0.94 -20.06
C ARG A 263 -2.31 0.34 -20.07
N ILE A 264 -1.93 0.82 -21.25
CA ILE A 264 -1.15 2.05 -21.41
C ILE A 264 -1.88 3.22 -20.78
N THR A 265 -3.14 3.45 -21.15
CA THR A 265 -3.90 4.59 -20.65
C THR A 265 -4.10 4.53 -19.14
N GLY A 266 -4.36 3.35 -18.55
CA GLY A 266 -4.53 3.20 -17.11
C GLY A 266 -3.21 3.36 -16.33
N ARG A 267 -2.11 2.80 -16.82
CA ARG A 267 -0.79 2.99 -16.19
C ARG A 267 -0.35 4.44 -16.20
N VAL A 268 -0.62 5.15 -17.30
CA VAL A 268 -0.32 6.57 -17.42
C VAL A 268 -1.23 7.40 -16.53
N ASP A 269 -2.52 7.07 -16.44
CA ASP A 269 -3.47 7.73 -15.54
C ASP A 269 -3.02 7.59 -14.07
N ASP A 270 -2.68 6.38 -13.66
CA ASP A 270 -2.22 6.09 -12.30
C ASP A 270 -0.94 6.84 -11.96
N GLU A 271 0.04 6.85 -12.86
CA GLU A 271 1.32 7.52 -12.63
C GLU A 271 1.17 9.04 -12.55
N ILE A 272 0.32 9.64 -13.40
CA ILE A 272 0.13 11.10 -13.43
C ILE A 272 -0.78 11.57 -12.30
N ASN A 273 -1.98 10.97 -12.18
CA ASN A 273 -3.03 11.48 -11.30
C ASN A 273 -2.94 10.97 -9.85
N ARG A 274 -2.31 9.81 -9.62
CA ARG A 274 -2.14 9.24 -8.28
C ARG A 274 -0.72 9.36 -7.74
N ASN A 275 0.30 9.14 -8.57
CA ASN A 275 1.70 9.20 -8.17
C ASN A 275 2.37 10.55 -8.45
N GLY A 276 1.70 11.48 -9.14
CA GLY A 276 2.26 12.80 -9.45
C GLY A 276 3.49 12.75 -10.35
N GLY A 277 3.63 11.72 -11.17
CA GLY A 277 4.73 11.56 -12.12
C GLY A 277 6.07 11.16 -11.51
N ILE A 278 6.11 10.70 -10.25
CA ILE A 278 7.36 10.41 -9.52
C ILE A 278 8.20 9.31 -10.18
N ASN A 279 7.55 8.33 -10.86
CA ASN A 279 8.21 7.25 -11.56
C ASN A 279 8.30 7.49 -13.08
N TRP A 280 7.99 8.72 -13.55
CA TRP A 280 7.96 9.04 -14.97
C TRP A 280 9.36 8.97 -15.59
N ASP A 281 9.53 8.06 -16.55
CA ASP A 281 10.80 7.82 -17.23
C ASP A 281 10.65 7.63 -18.74
N ARG A 282 11.73 7.23 -19.39
CA ARG A 282 11.74 6.97 -20.84
C ARG A 282 10.80 5.81 -21.21
N SER A 283 10.63 4.82 -20.37
CA SER A 283 9.77 3.66 -20.63
C SER A 283 8.30 4.07 -20.64
N TYR A 284 7.84 4.88 -19.67
CA TYR A 284 6.50 5.49 -19.70
C TYR A 284 6.25 6.31 -20.95
N ARG A 285 7.24 7.09 -21.37
CA ARG A 285 7.13 7.91 -22.60
C ARG A 285 7.02 7.05 -23.85
N ASN A 286 7.86 6.00 -23.96
CA ASN A 286 7.79 5.06 -25.09
C ASN A 286 6.43 4.36 -25.13
N MET A 287 5.94 3.91 -23.98
CA MET A 287 4.63 3.27 -23.83
C MET A 287 3.51 4.21 -24.30
N LEU A 288 3.49 5.46 -23.84
CA LEU A 288 2.49 6.44 -24.24
C LEU A 288 2.55 6.77 -25.74
N ASN A 289 3.76 6.92 -26.30
CA ASN A 289 3.95 7.22 -27.72
C ASN A 289 3.54 6.07 -28.67
N SER A 290 3.32 4.84 -28.17
CA SER A 290 2.81 3.73 -28.97
C SER A 290 1.30 3.82 -29.23
N LEU A 291 0.53 4.59 -28.42
CA LEU A 291 -0.92 4.69 -28.56
C LEU A 291 -1.39 5.11 -29.97
N PRO A 292 -0.87 6.18 -30.60
CA PRO A 292 -1.31 6.56 -31.94
C PRO A 292 -1.02 5.48 -33.00
N VAL A 293 0.00 4.65 -32.80
CA VAL A 293 0.33 3.54 -33.68
C VAL A 293 -0.76 2.45 -33.55
N HIS A 294 -1.10 2.07 -32.32
CA HIS A 294 -2.16 1.10 -32.05
C HIS A 294 -3.53 1.60 -32.54
N PHE A 295 -3.83 2.89 -32.37
CA PHE A 295 -5.09 3.49 -32.88
C PHE A 295 -5.22 3.45 -34.40
N ALA A 296 -4.12 3.27 -35.13
CA ALA A 296 -4.12 3.11 -36.56
C ALA A 296 -4.20 1.64 -37.02
N GLU A 297 -4.18 0.68 -36.10
CA GLU A 297 -4.29 -0.76 -36.40
C GLU A 297 -5.77 -1.20 -36.55
N GLY A 298 -5.99 -2.29 -37.28
CA GLY A 298 -7.33 -2.89 -37.48
C GLY A 298 -8.34 -1.90 -38.07
N ASN A 299 -9.50 -1.76 -37.44
CA ASN A 299 -10.47 -0.71 -37.73
C ASN A 299 -9.97 0.57 -37.04
N ALA A 300 -9.14 1.33 -37.75
CA ALA A 300 -8.48 2.52 -37.23
C ALA A 300 -9.48 3.60 -36.73
N LEU A 301 -9.10 4.38 -35.75
CA LEU A 301 -9.79 5.65 -35.46
C LEU A 301 -9.67 6.59 -36.67
N SER A 302 -10.53 7.61 -36.75
CA SER A 302 -10.43 8.63 -37.77
C SER A 302 -9.06 9.34 -37.71
N GLU A 303 -8.55 9.83 -38.86
CA GLU A 303 -7.32 10.60 -38.94
C GLU A 303 -7.31 11.77 -37.93
N LYS A 304 -8.47 12.42 -37.72
CA LYS A 304 -8.66 13.50 -36.77
C LYS A 304 -8.42 13.03 -35.33
N GLU A 305 -8.94 11.86 -34.93
CA GLU A 305 -8.79 11.31 -33.58
C GLU A 305 -7.36 10.80 -33.33
N ILE A 306 -6.71 10.22 -34.34
CA ILE A 306 -5.31 9.83 -34.27
C ILE A 306 -4.44 11.09 -34.07
N GLU A 307 -4.69 12.16 -34.81
CA GLU A 307 -3.94 13.41 -34.66
C GLU A 307 -4.26 14.08 -33.30
N GLU A 308 -5.50 14.06 -32.85
CA GLU A 308 -5.90 14.48 -31.51
C GLU A 308 -5.09 13.74 -30.44
N SER A 309 -4.92 12.42 -30.54
CA SER A 309 -4.14 11.63 -29.58
C SER A 309 -2.67 12.09 -29.51
N LYS A 310 -2.03 12.40 -30.63
CA LYS A 310 -0.66 12.94 -30.66
C LYS A 310 -0.57 14.31 -29.98
N VAL A 311 -1.55 15.19 -30.23
CA VAL A 311 -1.62 16.51 -29.57
C VAL A 311 -1.80 16.36 -28.06
N LEU A 312 -2.69 15.46 -27.61
CA LEU A 312 -2.88 15.17 -26.20
C LEU A 312 -1.59 14.64 -25.53
N ILE A 313 -0.90 13.71 -26.19
CA ILE A 313 0.38 13.17 -25.73
C ILE A 313 1.44 14.27 -25.60
N SER A 314 1.48 15.22 -26.55
CA SER A 314 2.43 16.34 -26.51
C SER A 314 2.21 17.32 -25.35
N LYS A 315 1.02 17.32 -24.74
CA LYS A 315 0.69 18.13 -23.56
C LYS A 315 1.15 17.51 -22.23
N ILE A 316 1.65 16.28 -22.25
CA ILE A 316 2.25 15.65 -21.09
C ILE A 316 3.73 16.01 -21.04
N ASP A 317 4.14 16.72 -20.01
CA ASP A 317 5.48 17.28 -19.90
C ASP A 317 6.58 16.22 -19.65
N GLY A 318 7.83 16.68 -19.57
CA GLY A 318 9.00 15.81 -19.33
C GLY A 318 9.01 15.14 -17.97
N LYS A 319 8.16 15.56 -17.04
CA LYS A 319 8.01 15.03 -15.68
C LYS A 319 6.73 14.19 -15.50
N GLY A 320 5.97 13.99 -16.57
CA GLY A 320 4.70 13.27 -16.49
C GLY A 320 3.58 14.10 -15.86
N LEU A 321 3.57 15.41 -16.04
CA LEU A 321 2.45 16.25 -15.63
C LEU A 321 1.60 16.60 -16.85
N ALA A 322 0.29 16.60 -16.67
CA ALA A 322 -0.68 16.89 -17.73
C ALA A 322 -1.76 17.87 -17.24
N GLU A 323 -2.35 18.62 -18.16
CA GLU A 323 -3.56 19.40 -17.88
C GLU A 323 -4.76 18.49 -17.63
N ASP A 324 -5.73 19.00 -16.87
CA ASP A 324 -6.98 18.29 -16.59
C ASP A 324 -7.67 17.82 -17.89
N GLY A 325 -8.17 16.58 -17.88
CA GLY A 325 -8.88 16.01 -19.01
C GLY A 325 -8.04 15.39 -20.12
N VAL A 326 -6.71 15.65 -20.19
CA VAL A 326 -5.84 15.07 -21.22
C VAL A 326 -5.86 13.54 -21.16
N ILE A 327 -5.62 12.95 -19.99
CA ILE A 327 -5.60 11.50 -19.81
C ILE A 327 -6.99 10.91 -19.97
N THR A 328 -8.01 11.57 -19.41
CA THR A 328 -9.41 11.17 -19.57
C THR A 328 -9.78 10.99 -21.04
N ARG A 329 -9.38 11.95 -21.88
CA ARG A 329 -9.66 11.88 -23.31
C ARG A 329 -8.90 10.75 -24.03
N LEU A 330 -7.67 10.48 -23.62
CA LEU A 330 -6.90 9.32 -24.13
C LEU A 330 -7.59 7.99 -23.75
N CYS A 331 -8.14 7.87 -22.53
CA CYS A 331 -8.93 6.71 -22.11
C CYS A 331 -10.21 6.56 -22.95
N GLU A 332 -10.92 7.65 -23.25
CA GLU A 332 -12.10 7.62 -24.14
C GLU A 332 -11.75 7.13 -25.55
N LEU A 333 -10.66 7.63 -26.14
CA LEU A 333 -10.19 7.17 -27.45
C LEU A 333 -9.80 5.71 -27.41
N ALA A 334 -9.17 5.24 -26.35
CA ALA A 334 -8.82 3.84 -26.16
C ALA A 334 -10.06 2.93 -26.16
N VAL A 335 -11.08 3.28 -25.39
CA VAL A 335 -12.36 2.55 -25.37
C VAL A 335 -13.01 2.54 -26.75
N SER A 336 -13.09 3.70 -27.41
CA SER A 336 -13.67 3.83 -28.74
C SER A 336 -12.99 2.92 -29.76
N TRP A 337 -11.65 2.87 -29.74
CA TRP A 337 -10.88 2.02 -30.64
C TRP A 337 -11.09 0.52 -30.33
N VAL A 338 -11.13 0.11 -29.06
CA VAL A 338 -11.40 -1.29 -28.66
C VAL A 338 -12.78 -1.74 -29.14
N ILE A 339 -13.81 -0.90 -29.00
CA ILE A 339 -15.17 -1.20 -29.45
C ILE A 339 -15.24 -1.40 -30.98
N LEU A 340 -14.48 -0.61 -31.75
CA LEU A 340 -14.35 -0.79 -33.20
C LEU A 340 -13.64 -2.10 -33.59
N ASN A 341 -12.85 -2.66 -32.69
CA ASN A 341 -12.01 -3.85 -32.90
C ASN A 341 -12.37 -4.98 -31.91
N PRO A 342 -13.59 -5.56 -31.99
CA PRO A 342 -14.01 -6.61 -31.07
C PRO A 342 -13.23 -7.92 -31.25
N ASN A 343 -12.65 -8.18 -32.42
CA ASN A 343 -11.84 -9.36 -32.66
C ASN A 343 -10.40 -9.10 -32.17
N PRO A 344 -9.83 -9.95 -31.25
CA PRO A 344 -8.50 -9.74 -30.70
C PRO A 344 -7.42 -9.65 -31.78
N ILE A 345 -6.56 -8.64 -31.62
CA ILE A 345 -5.35 -8.46 -32.43
C ILE A 345 -4.18 -8.88 -31.53
N PRO A 346 -3.40 -9.92 -31.87
CA PRO A 346 -2.25 -10.33 -31.08
C PRO A 346 -1.25 -9.19 -30.90
N LEU A 347 -0.79 -8.95 -29.66
CA LEU A 347 0.24 -7.95 -29.39
C LEU A 347 1.59 -8.42 -29.93
N GLY A 348 2.24 -7.59 -30.74
CA GLY A 348 3.62 -7.81 -31.20
C GLY A 348 4.67 -7.48 -30.13
N GLU A 349 5.94 -7.44 -30.55
CA GLU A 349 7.03 -7.00 -29.66
C GLU A 349 6.86 -5.53 -29.27
N ILE A 350 7.03 -5.25 -27.97
CA ILE A 350 7.00 -3.90 -27.40
C ILE A 350 8.41 -3.48 -26.96
N ASN A 351 8.68 -2.18 -26.98
CA ASN A 351 9.98 -1.60 -26.65
C ASN A 351 10.02 -0.87 -25.29
N TYR A 352 9.11 -1.23 -24.40
CA TYR A 352 8.97 -0.68 -23.04
C TYR A 352 8.60 -1.82 -22.07
N ASN A 353 8.86 -1.60 -20.79
CA ASN A 353 8.71 -2.60 -19.71
C ASN A 353 8.00 -2.02 -18.48
N ARG A 354 6.88 -1.33 -18.67
CA ARG A 354 6.06 -0.74 -17.59
C ARG A 354 4.71 -1.41 -17.46
#